data_aa7dea871285b509285bd2392faf9932
#
_entry.id   aa7dea871285b509285bd2392faf9932
#
_cell.length_a   1.000
_cell.length_b   1.000
_cell.length_c   1.000
_cell.angle_alpha   90.00
_cell.angle_beta   90.00
_cell.angle_gamma   90.00
#
_symmetry.space_group_name_H-M   'P 1'
#
loop_
_entity.id
_entity.type
_entity.pdbx_description
1 polymer ?
#
loop_
_entity_poly.entity_id
_entity_poly.type
_entity_poly.pdbx_seq_one_letter_code
_entity_poly.pdbx_strand_id
1 'polypeptide(L)'
;NTDTTGENAGCNEIGTALNKANLLNDTTKAALELTQADPTVNDALYALSQKGSPAEVHVIADNGTQVTMSKGSKVLTAQVSSGEAVLYPAELGDWSIKYIFGGSQKTRTWTLEVIGIVYVYPFEIGATLNDTDWEDIEICGRLGMAEKFFKVGDTKTVNIGGTNYEVQIIDFNHDDKVSGGKAPMTFQLVDCLNQTAQMPSSNTNTGGWNGSAMRTKMATYKGQLPAALRNVIKTVKKKSGTGGGSSSGTQTTNDDLFLLSEIEIFGTTTYSVAGEGTQYAWYKAGNTRIKKVNGSANSWWERSPYSGSTSDFCYVSSSGSANSNAAFGSDGVSFGFCV
;
A
#
# COMPACT_ATOMS: atom_id res chain seq x y z
N ASN A 1 45.30 19.61 8.61
CA ASN A 1 46.37 18.97 9.36
C ASN A 1 46.76 17.68 8.67
N THR A 2 47.89 17.67 8.04
CA THR A 2 48.49 16.43 7.52
C THR A 2 49.29 15.83 8.63
N ASP A 3 48.80 14.69 9.17
CA ASP A 3 49.62 13.86 10.06
C ASP A 3 50.68 13.17 9.23
N THR A 4 51.93 13.52 9.47
CA THR A 4 53.10 12.92 8.79
C THR A 4 53.55 11.64 9.45
N THR A 5 52.93 11.22 10.56
CA THR A 5 53.28 10.00 11.28
C THR A 5 52.67 8.74 10.69
N GLY A 6 51.75 8.86 9.73
CA GLY A 6 51.07 7.74 9.06
C GLY A 6 49.70 7.43 9.62
N GLU A 7 49.33 7.89 10.81
CA GLU A 7 48.01 7.62 11.39
C GLU A 7 46.90 8.44 10.70
N ASN A 8 47.21 9.66 10.27
CA ASN A 8 46.31 10.52 9.52
C ASN A 8 46.77 10.78 8.08
N ALA A 9 47.72 10.00 7.57
CA ALA A 9 48.28 10.26 6.25
C ALA A 9 47.18 10.17 5.19
N GLY A 10 46.92 11.28 4.47
CA GLY A 10 45.89 11.38 3.45
C GLY A 10 44.54 11.90 3.92
N CYS A 11 44.35 12.18 5.19
CA CYS A 11 43.13 12.84 5.68
C CYS A 11 43.23 14.33 5.48
N ASN A 12 42.38 14.87 4.61
CA ASN A 12 42.17 16.32 4.49
C ASN A 12 40.92 16.66 5.29
N GLU A 13 41.11 17.35 6.40
CA GLU A 13 40.03 17.63 7.33
C GLU A 13 39.62 19.08 7.41
N ILE A 14 38.32 19.22 7.55
CA ILE A 14 37.72 20.40 8.19
C ILE A 14 37.29 19.90 9.60
N GLY A 15 38.16 20.03 10.59
CA GLY A 15 37.90 19.59 11.95
C GLY A 15 38.95 18.65 12.53
N THR A 16 38.55 17.84 13.51
CA THR A 16 39.44 16.84 14.15
C THR A 16 39.59 15.60 13.31
N ALA A 17 40.85 15.20 13.05
CA ALA A 17 41.15 14.02 12.26
C ALA A 17 40.52 12.74 12.86
N LEU A 18 39.81 11.97 12.03
CA LEU A 18 39.31 10.62 12.35
C LEU A 18 40.49 9.65 12.25
N ASN A 19 41.21 9.50 13.33
CA ASN A 19 42.30 8.55 13.43
C ASN A 19 42.17 7.69 14.69
N LYS A 20 43.03 6.71 14.82
CA LYS A 20 43.08 5.81 15.98
C LYS A 20 43.20 6.59 17.30
N ALA A 21 44.05 7.62 17.36
CA ALA A 21 44.28 8.40 18.59
C ALA A 21 43.02 9.18 19.02
N ASN A 22 42.27 9.71 18.05
CA ASN A 22 41.03 10.43 18.34
C ASN A 22 39.86 9.52 18.66
N LEU A 23 39.75 8.38 17.99
CA LEU A 23 38.69 7.39 18.22
C LEU A 23 38.95 6.53 19.49
N LEU A 24 40.21 6.24 19.80
CA LEU A 24 40.61 5.38 20.90
C LEU A 24 41.47 6.14 21.94
N ASN A 25 41.03 7.34 22.31
CA ASN A 25 41.64 8.08 23.41
C ASN A 25 41.49 7.30 24.74
N ASP A 26 42.20 7.69 25.76
CA ASP A 26 42.24 6.99 27.03
C ASP A 26 40.88 6.88 27.70
N THR A 27 40.00 7.88 27.54
CA THR A 27 38.64 7.85 28.02
C THR A 27 37.79 6.78 27.30
N THR A 28 37.94 6.69 25.98
CA THR A 28 37.24 5.69 25.15
C THR A 28 37.77 4.29 25.45
N LYS A 29 39.09 4.13 25.60
CA LYS A 29 39.73 2.84 26.00
C LYS A 29 39.22 2.38 27.35
N ALA A 30 39.17 3.27 28.34
CA ALA A 30 38.68 2.98 29.68
C ALA A 30 37.17 2.61 29.66
N ALA A 31 36.35 3.37 28.94
CA ALA A 31 34.91 3.08 28.79
C ALA A 31 34.64 1.73 28.11
N LEU A 32 35.49 1.33 27.17
CA LEU A 32 35.39 0.04 26.45
C LEU A 32 36.17 -1.08 27.14
N GLU A 33 36.87 -0.79 28.27
CA GLU A 33 37.72 -1.76 29.02
C GLU A 33 38.76 -2.45 28.12
N LEU A 34 39.32 -1.68 27.18
CA LEU A 34 40.41 -2.17 26.32
C LEU A 34 41.71 -2.22 27.12
N THR A 35 42.18 -3.40 27.42
CA THR A 35 43.40 -3.64 28.26
C THR A 35 44.67 -3.79 27.44
N GLN A 36 44.56 -3.92 26.12
CA GLN A 36 45.73 -4.02 25.24
C GLN A 36 46.54 -2.72 25.24
N ALA A 37 47.85 -2.82 25.12
CA ALA A 37 48.74 -1.67 25.08
C ALA A 37 48.48 -0.79 23.82
N ASP A 38 48.10 -1.41 22.73
CA ASP A 38 47.81 -0.74 21.45
C ASP A 38 46.54 -1.34 20.77
N PRO A 39 45.32 -1.03 21.27
CA PRO A 39 44.10 -1.58 20.70
C PRO A 39 43.83 -1.00 19.30
N THR A 40 43.32 -1.81 18.42
CA THR A 40 42.85 -1.39 17.08
C THR A 40 41.45 -0.85 17.13
N VAL A 41 41.02 -0.13 16.05
CA VAL A 41 39.61 0.26 15.89
C VAL A 41 38.71 -0.97 15.87
N ASN A 42 39.14 -2.09 15.31
CA ASN A 42 38.40 -3.35 15.35
C ASN A 42 38.22 -3.91 16.77
N ASP A 43 39.25 -3.81 17.63
CA ASP A 43 39.12 -4.19 19.04
C ASP A 43 38.10 -3.33 19.77
N ALA A 44 38.08 -2.03 19.48
CA ALA A 44 37.08 -1.12 20.04
C ALA A 44 35.66 -1.44 19.52
N LEU A 45 35.50 -1.68 18.24
CA LEU A 45 34.24 -2.10 17.66
C LEU A 45 33.76 -3.44 18.23
N TYR A 46 34.69 -4.38 18.43
CA TYR A 46 34.37 -5.65 19.08
C TYR A 46 33.98 -5.47 20.55
N ALA A 47 34.73 -4.68 21.32
CA ALA A 47 34.40 -4.37 22.72
C ALA A 47 33.06 -3.62 22.82
N LEU A 48 32.78 -2.69 21.90
CA LEU A 48 31.51 -1.98 21.81
C LEU A 48 30.35 -2.96 21.53
N SER A 49 30.56 -3.93 20.65
CA SER A 49 29.57 -4.97 20.35
C SER A 49 29.31 -5.90 21.54
N GLN A 50 30.28 -6.03 22.47
CA GLN A 50 30.12 -6.83 23.71
C GLN A 50 29.46 -6.03 24.85
N LYS A 51 29.60 -4.72 24.88
CA LYS A 51 29.10 -3.84 25.96
C LYS A 51 27.84 -3.09 25.61
N GLY A 52 27.67 -2.74 24.35
CA GLY A 52 26.49 -2.06 23.85
C GLY A 52 25.43 -3.03 23.34
N SER A 53 24.22 -2.56 23.21
CA SER A 53 23.23 -3.28 22.44
C SER A 53 23.73 -3.43 21.00
N PRO A 54 23.80 -4.64 20.42
CA PRO A 54 24.19 -4.82 19.04
C PRO A 54 23.17 -4.22 18.08
N ALA A 55 21.95 -3.95 18.56
CA ALA A 55 20.90 -3.38 17.74
C ALA A 55 20.03 -2.40 18.51
N GLU A 56 19.48 -1.47 17.77
CA GLU A 56 18.39 -0.57 18.17
C GLU A 56 17.11 -1.08 17.51
N VAL A 57 16.20 -1.64 18.31
CA VAL A 57 14.98 -2.28 17.80
C VAL A 57 13.80 -1.35 17.98
N HIS A 58 13.26 -0.88 16.87
CA HIS A 58 12.10 -0.02 16.76
C HIS A 58 10.86 -0.85 16.55
N VAL A 59 9.93 -0.86 17.50
CA VAL A 59 8.67 -1.60 17.42
C VAL A 59 7.52 -0.62 17.22
N ILE A 60 6.82 -0.76 16.11
CA ILE A 60 5.64 0.06 15.79
C ILE A 60 4.42 -0.53 16.52
N ALA A 61 3.82 0.27 17.40
CA ALA A 61 2.73 -0.16 18.28
C ALA A 61 1.82 1.01 18.70
N ASP A 62 0.73 0.72 19.41
CA ASP A 62 -0.23 1.74 19.85
C ASP A 62 0.36 2.63 20.94
N ASN A 63 0.18 3.95 20.81
CA ASN A 63 0.64 4.95 21.77
C ASN A 63 0.17 4.66 23.21
N GLY A 64 1.05 4.91 24.17
CA GLY A 64 0.75 4.74 25.58
C GLY A 64 0.72 3.29 26.06
N THR A 65 1.02 2.32 25.18
CA THR A 65 1.15 0.92 25.54
C THR A 65 2.62 0.54 25.80
N GLN A 66 2.84 -0.66 26.31
CA GLN A 66 4.18 -1.17 26.58
C GLN A 66 4.55 -2.27 25.58
N VAL A 67 5.76 -2.19 25.04
CA VAL A 67 6.42 -3.28 24.31
C VAL A 67 7.29 -4.06 25.27
N THR A 68 7.25 -5.38 25.15
CA THR A 68 8.13 -6.31 25.89
C THR A 68 8.89 -7.19 24.92
N MET A 69 10.22 -7.20 24.98
CA MET A 69 11.09 -8.15 24.31
C MET A 69 11.66 -9.13 25.33
N SER A 70 11.62 -10.43 25.05
CA SER A 70 12.14 -11.45 25.98
C SER A 70 12.91 -12.54 25.25
N LYS A 71 14.00 -13.00 25.89
CA LYS A 71 14.84 -14.13 25.44
C LYS A 71 15.33 -14.90 26.67
N GLY A 72 14.79 -16.08 26.90
CA GLY A 72 15.02 -16.81 28.16
C GLY A 72 14.55 -15.99 29.36
N SER A 73 15.45 -15.77 30.34
CA SER A 73 15.17 -14.94 31.51
C SER A 73 15.36 -13.43 31.29
N LYS A 74 15.88 -13.02 30.15
CA LYS A 74 16.10 -11.61 29.81
C LYS A 74 14.78 -10.97 29.36
N VAL A 75 14.43 -9.82 29.93
CA VAL A 75 13.23 -9.06 29.58
C VAL A 75 13.61 -7.59 29.45
N LEU A 76 13.26 -7.02 28.30
CA LEU A 76 13.36 -5.58 28.02
C LEU A 76 11.95 -5.02 27.85
N THR A 77 11.72 -3.81 28.34
CA THR A 77 10.44 -3.12 28.18
C THR A 77 10.66 -1.67 27.76
N ALA A 78 9.80 -1.16 26.90
CA ALA A 78 9.76 0.25 26.53
C ALA A 78 8.30 0.73 26.39
N GLN A 79 8.05 1.99 26.71
CA GLN A 79 6.75 2.63 26.47
C GLN A 79 6.69 3.12 25.04
N VAL A 80 5.53 2.96 24.40
CA VAL A 80 5.28 3.46 23.06
C VAL A 80 4.96 4.95 23.11
N SER A 81 5.73 5.74 22.39
CA SER A 81 5.52 7.19 22.21
C SER A 81 5.58 7.52 20.74
N SER A 82 4.62 8.31 20.23
CA SER A 82 4.53 8.66 18.81
C SER A 82 4.41 7.45 17.88
N GLY A 83 3.79 6.36 18.34
CA GLY A 83 3.59 5.13 17.54
C GLY A 83 4.75 4.15 17.55
N GLU A 84 5.79 4.40 18.34
CA GLU A 84 7.02 3.62 18.34
C GLU A 84 7.58 3.41 19.75
N ALA A 85 8.17 2.24 20.00
CA ALA A 85 8.99 1.96 21.18
C ALA A 85 10.38 1.50 20.71
N VAL A 86 11.42 1.97 21.39
CA VAL A 86 12.81 1.62 21.08
C VAL A 86 13.40 0.77 22.20
N LEU A 87 13.96 -0.38 21.84
CA LEU A 87 14.59 -1.33 22.75
C LEU A 87 16.03 -1.62 22.33
N TYR A 88 16.87 -1.91 23.28
CA TYR A 88 18.31 -2.15 23.07
C TYR A 88 18.68 -3.54 23.59
N PRO A 89 18.44 -4.61 22.80
CA PRO A 89 18.80 -5.97 23.20
C PRO A 89 20.34 -6.15 23.23
N ALA A 90 20.84 -6.76 24.29
CA ALA A 90 22.29 -6.93 24.49
C ALA A 90 22.89 -8.08 23.66
N GLU A 91 22.08 -8.85 22.93
CA GLU A 91 22.55 -10.01 22.16
C GLU A 91 21.65 -10.29 20.95
N LEU A 92 22.25 -10.91 19.94
CA LEU A 92 21.56 -11.39 18.74
C LEU A 92 20.77 -12.68 19.02
N GLY A 93 20.01 -13.13 18.04
CA GLY A 93 19.22 -14.35 18.05
C GLY A 93 17.74 -14.13 18.26
N ASP A 94 16.99 -15.17 18.62
CA ASP A 94 15.55 -15.16 18.68
C ASP A 94 15.03 -14.46 19.92
N TRP A 95 14.21 -13.44 19.71
CA TRP A 95 13.49 -12.69 20.73
C TRP A 95 11.99 -12.83 20.54
N SER A 96 11.25 -13.03 21.61
CA SER A 96 9.80 -12.90 21.62
C SER A 96 9.44 -11.46 21.92
N ILE A 97 8.69 -10.83 21.01
CA ILE A 97 8.26 -9.43 21.11
C ILE A 97 6.75 -9.40 21.30
N LYS A 98 6.29 -8.81 22.43
CA LYS A 98 4.86 -8.58 22.73
C LYS A 98 4.57 -7.10 22.66
N TYR A 99 3.54 -6.71 21.95
CA TYR A 99 3.10 -5.33 21.78
C TYR A 99 1.59 -5.27 21.53
N ILE A 100 1.00 -4.10 21.64
CA ILE A 100 -0.43 -3.85 21.32
C ILE A 100 -0.48 -3.04 20.02
N PHE A 101 -1.29 -3.50 19.06
CA PHE A 101 -1.55 -2.77 17.84
C PHE A 101 -3.00 -2.94 17.40
N GLY A 102 -3.68 -1.79 17.11
CA GLY A 102 -5.11 -1.76 16.84
C GLY A 102 -5.95 -2.25 18.04
N GLY A 103 -5.50 -1.97 19.26
CA GLY A 103 -6.14 -2.40 20.49
C GLY A 103 -5.99 -3.89 20.81
N SER A 104 -5.27 -4.66 20.01
CA SER A 104 -5.08 -6.10 20.17
C SER A 104 -3.63 -6.44 20.50
N GLN A 105 -3.44 -7.40 21.43
CA GLN A 105 -2.11 -7.91 21.73
C GLN A 105 -1.59 -8.75 20.58
N LYS A 106 -0.40 -8.42 20.12
CA LYS A 106 0.38 -9.17 19.13
C LYS A 106 1.60 -9.79 19.82
N THR A 107 2.02 -10.95 19.35
CA THR A 107 3.27 -11.59 19.77
C THR A 107 4.00 -12.08 18.52
N ARG A 108 5.26 -11.73 18.40
CA ARG A 108 6.14 -12.18 17.31
C ARG A 108 7.43 -12.77 17.86
N THR A 109 7.92 -13.79 17.21
CA THR A 109 9.31 -14.20 17.34
C THR A 109 10.10 -13.48 16.26
N TRP A 110 11.14 -12.78 16.65
CA TRP A 110 12.01 -12.04 15.74
C TRP A 110 13.45 -12.50 15.93
N THR A 111 14.05 -13.00 14.87
CA THR A 111 15.47 -13.34 14.87
C THR A 111 16.29 -12.10 14.57
N LEU A 112 17.00 -11.60 15.57
CA LEU A 112 17.89 -10.46 15.44
C LEU A 112 19.25 -10.96 14.92
N GLU A 113 19.50 -10.76 13.64
CA GLU A 113 20.69 -11.27 12.94
C GLU A 113 21.76 -10.21 12.67
N VAL A 114 21.39 -8.94 12.78
CA VAL A 114 22.23 -7.81 12.34
C VAL A 114 22.46 -6.81 13.46
N ILE A 115 23.62 -6.18 13.42
CA ILE A 115 23.97 -5.01 14.25
C ILE A 115 23.42 -3.77 13.56
N GLY A 116 22.76 -2.87 14.31
CA GLY A 116 22.26 -1.61 13.80
C GLY A 116 20.77 -1.39 14.10
N ILE A 117 20.13 -0.54 13.29
CA ILE A 117 18.71 -0.18 13.46
C ILE A 117 17.83 -1.21 12.77
N VAL A 118 16.89 -1.78 13.52
CA VAL A 118 15.93 -2.78 13.05
C VAL A 118 14.52 -2.33 13.34
N TYR A 119 13.63 -2.43 12.36
CA TYR A 119 12.21 -2.09 12.51
C TYR A 119 11.35 -3.36 12.58
N VAL A 120 10.53 -3.45 13.61
CA VAL A 120 9.51 -4.48 13.78
C VAL A 120 8.15 -3.87 13.50
N TYR A 121 7.61 -4.16 12.33
CA TYR A 121 6.31 -3.67 11.90
C TYR A 121 5.18 -4.60 12.39
N PRO A 122 3.96 -4.06 12.62
CA PRO A 122 2.80 -4.86 13.01
C PRO A 122 2.18 -5.66 11.86
N PHE A 123 2.86 -5.75 10.73
CA PHE A 123 2.46 -6.47 9.52
C PHE A 123 3.64 -7.27 8.95
N GLU A 124 3.33 -8.25 8.13
CA GLU A 124 4.31 -9.08 7.40
C GLU A 124 4.13 -8.90 5.91
N ILE A 125 5.21 -8.57 5.21
CA ILE A 125 5.22 -8.46 3.76
C ILE A 125 5.86 -9.73 3.20
N GLY A 126 5.11 -10.45 2.36
CA GLY A 126 5.62 -11.57 1.61
C GLY A 126 6.61 -11.15 0.51
N ALA A 127 7.14 -12.12 -0.22
CA ALA A 127 8.07 -11.86 -1.32
C ALA A 127 7.44 -10.99 -2.43
N THR A 128 6.13 -11.09 -2.57
CA THR A 128 5.33 -10.30 -3.52
C THR A 128 4.03 -9.83 -2.86
N LEU A 129 3.32 -8.91 -3.53
CA LEU A 129 1.96 -8.52 -3.12
C LEU A 129 1.03 -9.74 -3.03
N ASN A 130 1.19 -10.73 -3.93
CA ASN A 130 0.39 -11.95 -3.92
C ASN A 130 0.60 -12.80 -2.66
N ASP A 131 1.80 -12.78 -2.10
CA ASP A 131 2.19 -13.54 -0.91
C ASP A 131 1.89 -12.82 0.41
N THR A 132 1.38 -11.60 0.34
CA THR A 132 1.07 -10.75 1.51
C THR A 132 -0.42 -10.84 1.84
N ASP A 133 -0.77 -11.03 3.11
CA ASP A 133 -2.16 -11.08 3.56
C ASP A 133 -2.87 -9.73 3.43
N TRP A 134 -4.18 -9.75 3.20
CA TRP A 134 -4.98 -8.53 3.03
C TRP A 134 -4.99 -7.63 4.28
N GLU A 135 -4.94 -8.23 5.47
CA GLU A 135 -4.84 -7.48 6.72
C GLU A 135 -3.50 -6.74 6.80
N ASP A 136 -2.41 -7.40 6.43
CA ASP A 136 -1.07 -6.81 6.42
C ASP A 136 -0.92 -5.71 5.36
N ILE A 137 -1.53 -5.90 4.17
CA ILE A 137 -1.63 -4.87 3.13
C ILE A 137 -2.35 -3.62 3.67
N GLU A 138 -3.48 -3.81 4.37
CA GLU A 138 -4.23 -2.70 4.97
C GLU A 138 -3.42 -1.97 6.04
N ILE A 139 -2.82 -2.71 6.97
CA ILE A 139 -2.01 -2.12 8.05
C ILE A 139 -0.84 -1.34 7.47
N CYS A 140 -0.14 -1.90 6.49
CA CYS A 140 0.96 -1.25 5.77
C CYS A 140 0.49 0.06 5.13
N GLY A 141 -0.64 0.04 4.45
CA GLY A 141 -1.26 1.21 3.83
C GLY A 141 -1.66 2.27 4.87
N ARG A 142 -2.34 1.87 5.93
CA ARG A 142 -2.81 2.75 7.01
C ARG A 142 -1.65 3.45 7.74
N LEU A 143 -0.48 2.82 7.80
CA LEU A 143 0.75 3.41 8.34
C LEU A 143 1.49 4.30 7.33
N GLY A 144 0.96 4.49 6.12
CA GLY A 144 1.58 5.31 5.07
C GLY A 144 2.82 4.66 4.45
N MET A 145 2.96 3.34 4.54
CA MET A 145 4.15 2.60 4.11
C MET A 145 3.93 1.82 2.81
N ALA A 146 2.75 1.90 2.19
CA ALA A 146 2.41 1.10 1.03
C ALA A 146 3.44 1.23 -0.10
N GLU A 147 3.82 2.44 -0.48
CA GLU A 147 4.78 2.72 -1.56
C GLU A 147 6.22 2.29 -1.24
N LYS A 148 6.53 1.99 0.03
CA LYS A 148 7.82 1.42 0.42
C LYS A 148 7.94 -0.06 0.00
N PHE A 149 6.83 -0.78 -0.01
CA PHE A 149 6.81 -2.23 -0.22
C PHE A 149 6.14 -2.65 -1.53
N PHE A 150 5.24 -1.82 -2.07
CA PHE A 150 4.47 -2.12 -3.27
C PHE A 150 4.60 -1.01 -4.30
N LYS A 151 4.28 -1.33 -5.54
CA LYS A 151 4.28 -0.39 -6.67
C LYS A 151 3.01 -0.52 -7.50
N VAL A 152 2.69 0.52 -8.26
CA VAL A 152 1.63 0.47 -9.27
C VAL A 152 1.92 -0.65 -10.27
N GLY A 153 0.94 -1.50 -10.50
CA GLY A 153 1.05 -2.68 -11.34
C GLY A 153 1.33 -3.99 -10.61
N ASP A 154 1.68 -3.97 -9.33
CA ASP A 154 1.78 -5.21 -8.55
C ASP A 154 0.42 -5.90 -8.50
N THR A 155 0.42 -7.23 -8.64
CA THR A 155 -0.81 -8.03 -8.76
C THR A 155 -0.99 -8.98 -7.58
N LYS A 156 -2.27 -9.32 -7.32
CA LYS A 156 -2.68 -10.31 -6.33
C LYS A 156 -3.85 -11.12 -6.85
N THR A 157 -3.79 -12.43 -6.65
CA THR A 157 -4.88 -13.34 -6.99
C THR A 157 -6.00 -13.25 -5.96
N VAL A 158 -7.24 -13.14 -6.44
CA VAL A 158 -8.46 -13.10 -5.63
C VAL A 158 -9.46 -14.10 -6.15
N ASN A 159 -9.97 -14.98 -5.28
CA ASN A 159 -11.09 -15.85 -5.62
C ASN A 159 -12.41 -15.09 -5.53
N ILE A 160 -13.14 -14.99 -6.62
CA ILE A 160 -14.44 -14.31 -6.69
C ILE A 160 -15.48 -15.34 -7.13
N GLY A 161 -16.38 -15.73 -6.23
CA GLY A 161 -17.43 -16.68 -6.54
C GLY A 161 -16.93 -18.06 -7.04
N GLY A 162 -15.76 -18.50 -6.58
CA GLY A 162 -15.15 -19.77 -6.96
C GLY A 162 -14.18 -19.69 -8.14
N THR A 163 -14.00 -18.53 -8.78
CA THR A 163 -13.06 -18.32 -9.89
C THR A 163 -11.93 -17.39 -9.45
N ASN A 164 -10.69 -17.71 -9.81
CA ASN A 164 -9.54 -16.86 -9.53
C ASN A 164 -9.41 -15.78 -10.58
N TYR A 165 -9.24 -14.55 -10.10
CA TYR A 165 -8.97 -13.36 -10.89
C TYR A 165 -7.72 -12.67 -10.35
N GLU A 166 -7.06 -11.89 -11.18
CA GLU A 166 -6.00 -11.00 -10.72
C GLU A 166 -6.54 -9.59 -10.53
N VAL A 167 -6.14 -8.96 -9.43
CA VAL A 167 -6.30 -7.54 -9.17
C VAL A 167 -4.93 -6.90 -9.16
N GLN A 168 -4.83 -5.64 -9.60
CA GLN A 168 -3.58 -4.88 -9.59
C GLN A 168 -3.74 -3.56 -8.88
N ILE A 169 -2.68 -3.06 -8.27
CA ILE A 169 -2.61 -1.69 -7.76
C ILE A 169 -2.58 -0.74 -8.95
N ILE A 170 -3.55 0.18 -9.03
CA ILE A 170 -3.61 1.19 -10.11
C ILE A 170 -3.21 2.58 -9.64
N ASP A 171 -3.24 2.84 -8.33
CA ASP A 171 -2.77 4.09 -7.73
C ASP A 171 -2.60 3.98 -6.21
N PHE A 172 -1.86 4.93 -5.65
CA PHE A 172 -1.73 5.16 -4.21
C PHE A 172 -2.33 6.53 -3.84
N ASN A 173 -2.96 6.61 -2.68
CA ASN A 173 -3.48 7.85 -2.09
C ASN A 173 -4.38 8.66 -3.05
N HIS A 174 -5.16 7.99 -3.90
CA HIS A 174 -5.96 8.61 -4.95
C HIS A 174 -7.39 8.91 -4.49
N ASP A 175 -8.12 7.92 -3.99
CA ASP A 175 -9.55 8.00 -3.71
C ASP A 175 -9.87 8.54 -2.31
N ASP A 176 -10.89 9.42 -2.20
CA ASP A 176 -11.33 9.96 -0.93
C ASP A 176 -12.18 8.95 -0.15
N LYS A 177 -11.76 8.58 1.06
CA LYS A 177 -12.57 7.74 1.95
C LYS A 177 -13.79 8.49 2.47
N VAL A 178 -14.88 7.77 2.69
CA VAL A 178 -16.05 8.32 3.38
C VAL A 178 -15.71 8.70 4.82
N SER A 179 -14.84 7.94 5.47
CA SER A 179 -14.34 8.20 6.84
C SER A 179 -13.33 9.36 6.93
N GLY A 180 -12.95 9.95 5.79
CA GLY A 180 -11.96 11.03 5.71
C GLY A 180 -10.57 10.56 5.29
N GLY A 181 -9.82 11.48 4.69
CA GLY A 181 -8.51 11.22 4.12
C GLY A 181 -8.57 10.36 2.86
N LYS A 182 -7.39 10.03 2.33
CA LYS A 182 -7.24 9.18 1.13
C LYS A 182 -7.20 7.69 1.50
N ALA A 183 -7.71 6.84 0.61
CA ALA A 183 -7.46 5.41 0.66
C ALA A 183 -6.01 5.14 0.24
N PRO A 184 -5.25 4.35 1.01
CA PRO A 184 -3.84 4.10 0.72
C PRO A 184 -3.57 3.50 -0.66
N MET A 185 -4.40 2.57 -1.08
CA MET A 185 -4.22 1.84 -2.34
C MET A 185 -5.56 1.65 -3.04
N THR A 186 -5.55 1.85 -4.36
CA THR A 186 -6.67 1.53 -5.24
C THR A 186 -6.28 0.36 -6.13
N PHE A 187 -7.12 -0.66 -6.11
CA PHE A 187 -7.00 -1.86 -6.92
C PHE A 187 -8.05 -1.87 -8.03
N GLN A 188 -7.75 -2.57 -9.12
CA GLN A 188 -8.71 -2.91 -10.17
C GLN A 188 -8.47 -4.33 -10.67
N LEU A 189 -9.51 -5.02 -11.10
CA LEU A 189 -9.36 -6.27 -11.85
C LEU A 189 -8.46 -6.07 -13.07
N VAL A 190 -7.46 -6.93 -13.25
CA VAL A 190 -6.56 -6.90 -14.44
C VAL A 190 -7.36 -7.13 -15.69
N ASP A 191 -8.17 -8.17 -15.72
CA ASP A 191 -9.16 -8.46 -16.76
C ASP A 191 -10.59 -8.30 -16.22
N CYS A 192 -11.60 -8.53 -17.03
CA CYS A 192 -12.99 -8.50 -16.63
C CYS A 192 -13.40 -9.80 -15.93
N LEU A 193 -14.52 -9.76 -15.23
CA LEU A 193 -15.21 -10.99 -14.83
C LEU A 193 -15.55 -11.83 -16.07
N ASN A 194 -15.63 -13.13 -15.90
CA ASN A 194 -15.91 -14.09 -17.01
C ASN A 194 -17.31 -13.97 -17.62
N GLN A 195 -18.13 -13.05 -17.11
CA GLN A 195 -19.46 -12.77 -17.61
C GLN A 195 -19.61 -11.28 -17.88
N THR A 196 -20.20 -10.96 -19.03
CA THR A 196 -20.64 -9.60 -19.35
C THR A 196 -21.93 -9.25 -18.61
N ALA A 197 -22.21 -7.95 -18.47
CA ALA A 197 -23.42 -7.49 -17.80
C ALA A 197 -23.91 -6.16 -18.40
N GLN A 198 -25.19 -5.86 -18.16
CA GLN A 198 -25.81 -4.59 -18.53
C GLN A 198 -25.66 -3.56 -17.42
N MET A 199 -25.58 -2.27 -17.77
CA MET A 199 -25.61 -1.18 -16.81
C MET A 199 -26.97 -1.08 -16.12
N PRO A 200 -28.08 -0.73 -16.75
CA PRO A 200 -29.46 -1.05 -16.37
C PRO A 200 -30.09 -2.09 -17.32
N SER A 201 -31.22 -2.64 -16.92
CA SER A 201 -32.02 -3.52 -17.79
C SER A 201 -32.84 -2.76 -18.85
N SER A 202 -33.01 -1.46 -18.68
CA SER A 202 -33.73 -0.57 -19.62
C SER A 202 -32.75 0.34 -20.36
N ASN A 203 -33.10 0.77 -21.56
CA ASN A 203 -32.26 1.64 -22.38
C ASN A 203 -32.28 3.08 -21.88
N THR A 204 -31.71 3.34 -20.72
CA THR A 204 -31.60 4.69 -20.15
C THR A 204 -30.30 4.81 -19.33
N ASN A 205 -29.70 5.98 -19.34
CA ASN A 205 -28.60 6.34 -18.46
C ASN A 205 -29.05 7.35 -17.39
N THR A 206 -30.35 7.60 -17.27
CA THR A 206 -30.91 8.53 -16.27
C THR A 206 -30.56 8.09 -14.86
N GLY A 207 -30.06 9.02 -14.04
CA GLY A 207 -29.55 8.75 -12.71
C GLY A 207 -28.07 8.30 -12.70
N GLY A 208 -27.45 8.15 -13.87
CA GLY A 208 -26.04 7.80 -14.03
C GLY A 208 -25.66 6.54 -13.25
N TRP A 209 -24.44 6.52 -12.71
CA TRP A 209 -23.95 5.42 -11.89
C TRP A 209 -24.83 5.16 -10.67
N ASN A 210 -25.30 6.21 -10.00
CA ASN A 210 -26.12 6.08 -8.80
C ASN A 210 -27.45 5.34 -9.05
N GLY A 211 -28.05 5.54 -10.22
CA GLY A 211 -29.31 4.88 -10.63
C GLY A 211 -29.10 3.56 -11.36
N SER A 212 -27.89 3.13 -11.63
CA SER A 212 -27.61 1.95 -12.44
C SER A 212 -27.82 0.65 -11.67
N ALA A 213 -28.35 -0.38 -12.33
CA ALA A 213 -28.43 -1.72 -11.78
C ALA A 213 -27.02 -2.33 -11.59
N MET A 214 -26.03 -1.88 -12.36
CA MET A 214 -24.64 -2.29 -12.22
C MET A 214 -24.09 -1.91 -10.84
N ARG A 215 -24.37 -0.69 -10.35
CA ARG A 215 -23.97 -0.29 -9.00
C ARG A 215 -24.57 -1.20 -7.93
N THR A 216 -25.83 -1.61 -8.11
CA THR A 216 -26.46 -2.59 -7.21
C THR A 216 -25.78 -3.96 -7.27
N LYS A 217 -25.34 -4.40 -8.46
CA LYS A 217 -24.57 -5.65 -8.62
C LYS A 217 -23.23 -5.63 -7.90
N MET A 218 -22.63 -4.45 -7.64
CA MET A 218 -21.37 -4.35 -6.88
C MET A 218 -21.51 -4.97 -5.48
N ALA A 219 -22.65 -4.84 -4.82
CA ALA A 219 -22.92 -5.48 -3.54
C ALA A 219 -22.89 -7.02 -3.65
N THR A 220 -23.43 -7.57 -4.73
CA THR A 220 -23.37 -9.01 -5.02
C THR A 220 -21.93 -9.47 -5.25
N TYR A 221 -21.16 -8.76 -6.06
CA TYR A 221 -19.76 -9.09 -6.30
C TYR A 221 -18.92 -8.97 -5.03
N LYS A 222 -19.16 -7.93 -4.19
CA LYS A 222 -18.52 -7.83 -2.88
C LYS A 222 -18.80 -9.06 -2.02
N GLY A 223 -20.05 -9.56 -2.01
CA GLY A 223 -20.42 -10.76 -1.27
C GLY A 223 -19.66 -12.02 -1.71
N GLN A 224 -19.18 -12.06 -2.95
CA GLN A 224 -18.42 -13.18 -3.52
C GLN A 224 -16.90 -13.09 -3.23
N LEU A 225 -16.40 -11.95 -2.74
CA LEU A 225 -14.99 -11.79 -2.37
C LEU A 225 -14.65 -12.59 -1.10
N PRO A 226 -13.39 -13.01 -0.91
CA PRO A 226 -12.93 -13.60 0.35
C PRO A 226 -13.19 -12.68 1.54
N ALA A 227 -13.52 -13.25 2.69
CA ALA A 227 -13.79 -12.49 3.92
C ALA A 227 -12.62 -11.58 4.30
N ALA A 228 -11.37 -12.06 4.19
CA ALA A 228 -10.17 -11.30 4.48
C ALA A 228 -10.11 -9.99 3.65
N LEU A 229 -10.43 -10.04 2.36
CA LEU A 229 -10.50 -8.85 1.52
C LEU A 229 -11.70 -7.96 1.89
N ARG A 230 -12.90 -8.54 2.06
CA ARG A 230 -14.10 -7.76 2.40
C ARG A 230 -13.93 -6.91 3.66
N ASN A 231 -13.19 -7.43 4.65
CA ASN A 231 -12.99 -6.77 5.94
C ASN A 231 -12.08 -5.53 5.86
N VAL A 232 -11.24 -5.44 4.85
CA VAL A 232 -10.27 -4.34 4.70
C VAL A 232 -10.67 -3.31 3.65
N ILE A 233 -11.65 -3.60 2.79
CA ILE A 233 -12.16 -2.68 1.78
C ILE A 233 -12.66 -1.39 2.45
N LYS A 234 -12.19 -0.26 1.92
CA LYS A 234 -12.61 1.09 2.34
C LYS A 234 -13.72 1.60 1.44
N THR A 235 -14.78 2.12 2.05
CA THR A 235 -15.81 2.84 1.31
C THR A 235 -15.28 4.20 0.88
N VAL A 236 -15.34 4.49 -0.41
CA VAL A 236 -14.81 5.71 -1.03
C VAL A 236 -15.91 6.51 -1.73
N LYS A 237 -15.66 7.82 -1.89
CA LYS A 237 -16.54 8.76 -2.59
C LYS A 237 -16.22 8.73 -4.07
N LYS A 238 -17.17 8.29 -4.90
CA LYS A 238 -17.02 8.29 -6.36
C LYS A 238 -17.96 9.30 -7.01
N LYS A 239 -17.45 10.08 -7.95
CA LYS A 239 -18.23 11.05 -8.72
C LYS A 239 -18.59 10.47 -10.08
N SER A 240 -19.80 10.72 -10.55
CA SER A 240 -20.27 10.39 -11.90
C SER A 240 -21.26 11.43 -12.40
N GLY A 241 -21.41 11.54 -13.69
CA GLY A 241 -22.51 12.32 -14.29
C GLY A 241 -23.88 11.82 -13.83
N THR A 242 -24.87 12.69 -13.90
CA THR A 242 -26.27 12.36 -13.54
C THR A 242 -27.01 11.60 -14.63
N GLY A 243 -26.48 11.56 -15.86
CA GLY A 243 -27.14 10.96 -17.01
C GLY A 243 -28.36 11.76 -17.49
N GLY A 244 -29.17 11.18 -18.36
CA GLY A 244 -30.37 11.82 -18.91
C GLY A 244 -30.11 12.76 -20.10
N GLY A 245 -28.93 12.65 -20.75
CA GLY A 245 -28.49 13.54 -21.84
C GLY A 245 -28.12 14.94 -21.32
N SER A 246 -27.42 15.73 -22.11
CA SER A 246 -26.97 17.13 -21.88
C SER A 246 -26.83 17.63 -20.44
N SER A 247 -26.74 16.75 -19.47
CA SER A 247 -26.58 17.09 -18.06
C SER A 247 -25.14 17.48 -17.77
N SER A 248 -24.97 18.66 -17.26
CA SER A 248 -23.68 19.20 -16.84
C SER A 248 -23.32 18.88 -15.41
N GLY A 249 -24.17 18.12 -14.70
CA GLY A 249 -24.00 17.85 -13.27
C GLY A 249 -23.29 16.55 -12.98
N THR A 250 -22.52 16.55 -11.89
CA THR A 250 -22.02 15.33 -11.25
C THR A 250 -22.72 15.07 -9.94
N GLN A 251 -22.79 13.82 -9.56
CA GLN A 251 -23.26 13.35 -8.25
C GLN A 251 -22.19 12.50 -7.59
N THR A 252 -22.27 12.41 -6.27
CA THR A 252 -21.31 11.61 -5.49
C THR A 252 -22.04 10.41 -4.90
N THR A 253 -21.41 9.25 -5.01
CA THR A 253 -21.85 8.00 -4.36
C THR A 253 -20.78 7.49 -3.39
N ASN A 254 -21.19 6.71 -2.42
CA ASN A 254 -20.30 6.00 -1.51
C ASN A 254 -20.26 4.54 -1.96
N ASP A 255 -19.10 4.09 -2.37
CA ASP A 255 -18.94 2.79 -3.02
C ASP A 255 -17.78 2.00 -2.42
N ASP A 256 -18.01 0.72 -2.18
CA ASP A 256 -16.96 -0.25 -1.78
C ASP A 256 -16.29 -0.86 -3.01
N LEU A 257 -17.12 -1.24 -4.00
CA LEU A 257 -16.68 -1.62 -5.35
C LEU A 257 -17.28 -0.62 -6.34
N PHE A 258 -16.52 -0.26 -7.37
CA PHE A 258 -16.94 0.72 -8.37
C PHE A 258 -16.36 0.43 -9.75
N LEU A 259 -17.01 0.87 -10.80
CA LEU A 259 -16.39 1.00 -12.11
C LEU A 259 -15.60 2.30 -12.17
N LEU A 260 -14.56 2.35 -12.99
CA LEU A 260 -13.81 3.58 -13.23
C LEU A 260 -14.61 4.51 -14.15
N SER A 261 -14.35 5.82 -14.08
CA SER A 261 -14.89 6.80 -15.03
C SER A 261 -13.97 6.99 -16.24
N GLU A 262 -14.49 7.61 -17.30
CA GLU A 262 -13.70 7.93 -18.49
C GLU A 262 -12.44 8.74 -18.14
N ILE A 263 -12.58 9.79 -17.33
CA ILE A 263 -11.43 10.63 -16.95
C ILE A 263 -10.41 9.88 -16.10
N GLU A 264 -10.83 8.93 -15.27
CA GLU A 264 -9.94 8.10 -14.46
C GLU A 264 -9.10 7.15 -15.30
N ILE A 265 -9.57 6.80 -16.52
CA ILE A 265 -8.88 5.92 -17.46
C ILE A 265 -8.10 6.73 -18.51
N PHE A 266 -8.70 7.74 -19.10
CA PHE A 266 -8.12 8.44 -20.26
C PHE A 266 -7.49 9.79 -19.91
N GLY A 267 -7.76 10.35 -18.73
CA GLY A 267 -7.31 11.69 -18.33
C GLY A 267 -8.06 12.83 -19.00
N THR A 268 -9.00 12.50 -19.87
CA THR A 268 -9.86 13.44 -20.63
C THR A 268 -11.28 12.93 -20.64
N THR A 269 -12.23 13.79 -21.02
CA THR A 269 -13.63 13.45 -21.22
C THR A 269 -13.99 13.62 -22.69
N THR A 270 -14.21 12.53 -23.40
CA THR A 270 -14.67 12.52 -24.80
C THR A 270 -16.18 12.37 -24.87
N TYR A 271 -16.72 11.51 -24.04
CA TYR A 271 -18.13 11.14 -23.99
C TYR A 271 -18.80 11.56 -22.69
N SER A 272 -18.08 11.57 -21.57
CA SER A 272 -18.60 11.88 -20.24
C SER A 272 -18.56 13.39 -19.93
N VAL A 273 -18.98 13.75 -18.72
CA VAL A 273 -18.88 15.11 -18.20
C VAL A 273 -17.60 15.30 -17.38
N ALA A 274 -17.13 16.55 -17.29
CA ALA A 274 -15.99 16.86 -16.43
C ALA A 274 -16.34 16.69 -14.94
N GLY A 275 -15.31 16.41 -14.12
CA GLY A 275 -15.44 16.34 -12.67
C GLY A 275 -15.74 14.96 -12.09
N GLU A 276 -15.67 13.90 -12.89
CA GLU A 276 -15.86 12.52 -12.42
C GLU A 276 -14.62 11.88 -11.76
N GLY A 277 -13.57 12.65 -11.51
CA GLY A 277 -12.34 12.20 -10.88
C GLY A 277 -11.08 12.75 -11.57
N THR A 278 -9.96 12.06 -11.36
CA THR A 278 -8.67 12.29 -12.01
C THR A 278 -8.07 10.98 -12.48
N GLN A 279 -7.14 11.04 -13.45
CA GLN A 279 -6.58 9.83 -14.06
C GLN A 279 -5.72 9.06 -13.06
N TYR A 280 -5.94 7.76 -12.94
CA TYR A 280 -5.10 6.87 -12.13
C TYR A 280 -3.69 6.72 -12.71
N ALA A 281 -2.72 6.58 -11.81
CA ALA A 281 -1.30 6.48 -12.15
C ALA A 281 -0.99 5.37 -13.16
N TRP A 282 -1.63 4.20 -13.05
CA TRP A 282 -1.51 3.10 -14.02
C TRP A 282 -1.81 3.55 -15.45
N TYR A 283 -2.92 4.23 -15.65
CA TYR A 283 -3.35 4.68 -16.97
C TYR A 283 -2.58 5.91 -17.44
N LYS A 284 -2.20 6.79 -16.52
CA LYS A 284 -1.37 7.96 -16.82
C LYS A 284 0.01 7.56 -17.33
N ALA A 285 0.54 6.43 -16.89
CA ALA A 285 1.80 5.86 -17.37
C ALA A 285 1.69 5.24 -18.78
N GLY A 286 0.52 5.27 -19.42
CA GLY A 286 0.31 4.73 -20.77
C GLY A 286 0.14 3.21 -20.83
N ASN A 287 -0.11 2.56 -19.72
CA ASN A 287 -0.35 1.12 -19.69
C ASN A 287 -1.64 0.73 -20.42
N THR A 288 -1.74 -0.55 -20.73
CA THR A 288 -2.86 -1.09 -21.51
C THR A 288 -4.23 -0.84 -20.85
N ARG A 289 -5.22 -0.51 -21.70
CA ARG A 289 -6.63 -0.42 -21.33
C ARG A 289 -7.42 -1.63 -21.84
N ILE A 290 -6.78 -2.50 -22.62
CA ILE A 290 -7.40 -3.71 -23.16
C ILE A 290 -7.58 -4.70 -22.01
N LYS A 291 -8.81 -5.17 -21.85
CA LYS A 291 -9.17 -6.20 -20.87
C LYS A 291 -9.87 -7.35 -21.59
N LYS A 292 -9.87 -8.51 -20.94
CA LYS A 292 -10.40 -9.75 -21.51
C LYS A 292 -11.61 -10.24 -20.74
N VAL A 293 -12.52 -10.89 -21.44
CA VAL A 293 -13.59 -11.75 -20.89
C VAL A 293 -13.29 -13.17 -21.39
N ASN A 294 -13.13 -14.12 -20.49
CA ASN A 294 -12.76 -15.52 -20.85
C ASN A 294 -11.54 -15.60 -21.79
N GLY A 295 -10.50 -14.79 -21.53
CA GLY A 295 -9.27 -14.82 -22.30
C GLY A 295 -9.28 -14.06 -23.64
N SER A 296 -10.42 -13.54 -24.07
CA SER A 296 -10.56 -12.77 -25.32
C SER A 296 -10.75 -11.29 -25.03
N ALA A 297 -10.05 -10.43 -25.78
CA ALA A 297 -10.22 -8.98 -25.66
C ALA A 297 -11.68 -8.59 -25.82
N ASN A 298 -12.19 -7.80 -24.92
CA ASN A 298 -13.58 -7.38 -24.87
C ASN A 298 -13.69 -5.91 -24.46
N SER A 299 -14.79 -5.28 -24.84
CA SER A 299 -15.21 -3.99 -24.29
C SER A 299 -15.58 -4.15 -22.80
N TRP A 300 -15.43 -3.09 -22.03
CA TRP A 300 -15.78 -3.10 -20.60
C TRP A 300 -16.31 -1.75 -20.13
N TRP A 301 -17.32 -1.81 -19.27
CA TRP A 301 -18.06 -0.65 -18.79
C TRP A 301 -17.24 0.30 -17.95
N GLU A 302 -17.52 1.57 -18.15
CA GLU A 302 -17.21 2.67 -17.24
C GLU A 302 -18.47 3.06 -16.43
N ARG A 303 -18.28 3.80 -15.32
CA ARG A 303 -19.44 4.33 -14.57
C ARG A 303 -20.00 5.61 -15.17
N SER A 304 -19.30 6.21 -16.11
CA SER A 304 -19.67 7.48 -16.76
C SER A 304 -20.87 7.31 -17.68
N PRO A 305 -22.01 8.03 -17.46
CA PRO A 305 -23.02 8.11 -18.48
C PRO A 305 -22.54 8.99 -19.63
N TYR A 306 -22.90 8.64 -20.86
CA TYR A 306 -22.59 9.48 -22.02
C TYR A 306 -23.40 10.76 -21.98
N SER A 307 -22.75 11.92 -22.00
CA SER A 307 -23.37 13.24 -21.91
C SER A 307 -24.19 13.62 -23.14
N GLY A 308 -23.90 13.04 -24.31
CA GLY A 308 -24.58 13.26 -25.58
C GLY A 308 -25.79 12.34 -25.83
N SER A 309 -26.12 11.43 -24.91
CA SER A 309 -27.17 10.44 -25.04
C SER A 309 -27.99 10.32 -23.76
N THR A 310 -29.26 9.97 -23.87
CA THR A 310 -30.12 9.62 -22.72
C THR A 310 -30.12 8.14 -22.40
N SER A 311 -29.42 7.32 -23.20
CA SER A 311 -29.48 5.86 -23.14
C SER A 311 -28.15 5.16 -23.07
N ASP A 312 -27.02 5.88 -23.22
CA ASP A 312 -25.72 5.24 -23.34
C ASP A 312 -24.84 5.49 -22.11
N PHE A 313 -23.98 4.50 -21.80
CA PHE A 313 -22.85 4.65 -20.89
C PHE A 313 -21.55 4.59 -21.66
N CYS A 314 -20.52 5.24 -21.12
CA CYS A 314 -19.16 5.12 -21.62
C CYS A 314 -18.61 3.72 -21.37
N TYR A 315 -17.74 3.27 -22.26
CA TYR A 315 -17.00 2.02 -22.12
C TYR A 315 -15.63 2.11 -22.82
N VAL A 316 -14.72 1.26 -22.40
CA VAL A 316 -13.45 1.03 -23.10
C VAL A 316 -13.67 -0.06 -24.13
N SER A 317 -13.35 0.19 -25.39
CA SER A 317 -13.49 -0.80 -26.47
C SER A 317 -12.50 -1.97 -26.31
N SER A 318 -12.72 -3.06 -27.03
CA SER A 318 -11.79 -4.20 -27.07
C SER A 318 -10.39 -3.84 -27.61
N SER A 319 -10.23 -2.68 -28.27
CA SER A 319 -8.94 -2.12 -28.68
C SER A 319 -8.34 -1.12 -27.69
N GLY A 320 -9.00 -0.85 -26.57
CA GLY A 320 -8.53 0.08 -25.53
C GLY A 320 -8.90 1.55 -25.76
N SER A 321 -9.79 1.86 -26.70
CA SER A 321 -10.24 3.23 -27.01
C SER A 321 -11.52 3.59 -26.25
N ALA A 322 -11.71 4.88 -25.95
CA ALA A 322 -12.94 5.40 -25.40
C ALA A 322 -14.10 5.27 -26.41
N ASN A 323 -15.27 4.90 -25.93
CA ASN A 323 -16.49 4.81 -26.73
C ASN A 323 -17.73 4.83 -25.84
N SER A 324 -18.94 4.76 -26.43
CA SER A 324 -20.20 4.63 -25.72
C SER A 324 -21.05 3.51 -26.29
N ASN A 325 -21.87 2.89 -25.45
CA ASN A 325 -22.78 1.81 -25.84
C ASN A 325 -24.12 1.97 -25.11
N ALA A 326 -25.18 1.48 -25.73
CA ALA A 326 -26.51 1.46 -25.16
C ALA A 326 -26.49 0.76 -23.77
N ALA A 327 -27.12 1.37 -22.79
CA ALA A 327 -27.07 0.95 -21.40
C ALA A 327 -27.52 -0.51 -21.16
N PHE A 328 -28.42 -1.02 -21.99
CA PHE A 328 -28.84 -2.43 -22.00
C PHE A 328 -27.89 -3.37 -22.76
N GLY A 329 -26.84 -2.84 -23.39
CA GLY A 329 -25.76 -3.63 -23.98
C GLY A 329 -25.04 -4.45 -22.90
N SER A 330 -24.34 -5.49 -23.32
CA SER A 330 -23.67 -6.42 -22.41
C SER A 330 -22.18 -6.36 -22.63
N ASP A 331 -21.46 -5.64 -21.80
CA ASP A 331 -20.01 -5.50 -21.84
C ASP A 331 -19.32 -6.06 -20.59
N GLY A 332 -18.01 -6.17 -20.62
CA GLY A 332 -17.21 -6.68 -19.52
C GLY A 332 -17.33 -5.84 -18.25
N VAL A 333 -17.12 -6.46 -17.11
CA VAL A 333 -17.12 -5.82 -15.79
C VAL A 333 -15.75 -5.92 -15.18
N SER A 334 -15.06 -4.78 -15.05
CA SER A 334 -13.76 -4.67 -14.38
C SER A 334 -13.88 -3.62 -13.28
N PHE A 335 -14.29 -4.06 -12.10
CA PHE A 335 -14.45 -3.16 -10.96
C PHE A 335 -13.13 -2.85 -10.25
N GLY A 336 -13.08 -1.68 -9.59
CA GLY A 336 -12.04 -1.30 -8.64
C GLY A 336 -12.58 -1.31 -7.21
N PHE A 337 -11.64 -1.29 -6.26
CA PHE A 337 -11.88 -1.14 -4.82
C PHE A 337 -10.65 -0.55 -4.14
N CYS A 338 -10.82 -0.06 -2.92
CA CYS A 338 -9.73 0.52 -2.14
C CYS A 338 -9.48 -0.27 -0.85
N VAL A 339 -8.22 -0.31 -0.45
CA VAL A 339 -7.77 -0.91 0.81
C VAL A 339 -7.02 0.13 1.64
#